data_82fa3d36532fb71954defb8f70fd79b2
#
_entry.id   82fa3d36532fb71954defb8f70fd79b2
#
_cell.length_a   1.000
_cell.length_b   1.000
_cell.length_c   1.000
_cell.angle_alpha   90.00
_cell.angle_beta   90.00
_cell.angle_gamma   90.00
#
_symmetry.space_group_name_H-M   'P 1'
#
loop_
_entity.id
_entity.type
_entity.pdbx_description
1 polymer ?
#
loop_
_entity_poly.entity_id
_entity_poly.type
_entity_poly.pdbx_seq_one_letter_code
_entity_poly.pdbx_strand_id
1 'polypeptide(L)'
;TMAYPEAKERGLTQLALVGMSCQTSIAPVMWNRKIGKVGKPIKLNIGLLCSKSFDDSMFDELFWVKYGLHKDDISKMNIKGVFQVWMKNGDYHEINLKECHAWTREGCNHCPDFAAEHADISTGGIGELTDWTLTVVRTDLGRAIIEAMIKDGAIETRPGDDDPGAIALMQKLAQKSRTRWPEWANESPRLGLPTKKS
;
A
#
# COMPACT_ATOMS: atom_id res chain seq x y z
N THR A 1 11.83 -6.28 10.75
CA THR A 1 10.56 -6.98 10.64
C THR A 1 10.69 -8.40 11.20
N MET A 2 9.62 -8.93 11.77
CA MET A 2 9.60 -10.27 12.38
C MET A 2 9.85 -11.40 11.36
N ALA A 3 9.51 -11.18 10.09
CA ALA A 3 9.72 -12.15 9.02
C ALA A 3 11.21 -12.40 8.67
N TYR A 4 12.09 -11.47 8.95
CA TYR A 4 13.51 -11.64 8.61
C TYR A 4 14.23 -12.72 9.44
N PRO A 5 14.08 -12.81 10.77
CA PRO A 5 14.62 -13.91 11.56
C PRO A 5 14.14 -15.26 11.05
N GLU A 6 12.84 -15.41 10.78
CA GLU A 6 12.25 -16.64 10.26
C GLU A 6 12.83 -17.02 8.88
N ALA A 7 12.94 -16.07 7.96
CA ALA A 7 13.55 -16.30 6.65
C ALA A 7 15.00 -16.78 6.79
N LYS A 8 15.76 -16.22 7.74
CA LYS A 8 17.13 -16.63 8.02
C LYS A 8 17.19 -18.05 8.59
N GLU A 9 16.32 -18.40 9.52
CA GLU A 9 16.25 -19.76 10.08
C GLU A 9 15.93 -20.79 8.99
N ARG A 10 15.06 -20.44 8.04
CA ARG A 10 14.72 -21.28 6.87
C ARG A 10 15.80 -21.28 5.79
N GLY A 11 16.90 -20.57 5.94
CA GLY A 11 17.98 -20.48 4.95
C GLY A 11 17.57 -19.76 3.65
N LEU A 12 16.51 -18.94 3.66
CA LEU A 12 16.03 -18.24 2.48
C LEU A 12 16.97 -17.07 2.14
N THR A 13 17.46 -17.07 0.92
CA THR A 13 18.40 -16.04 0.41
C THR A 13 17.76 -15.07 -0.57
N GLN A 14 16.55 -15.36 -1.03
CA GLN A 14 15.76 -14.52 -1.92
C GLN A 14 14.35 -14.33 -1.36
N LEU A 15 13.98 -13.08 -1.11
CA LEU A 15 12.71 -12.70 -0.51
C LEU A 15 11.98 -11.70 -1.40
N ALA A 16 10.67 -11.85 -1.50
CA ALA A 16 9.80 -10.80 -1.96
C ALA A 16 9.23 -10.02 -0.76
N LEU A 17 9.32 -8.71 -0.80
CA LEU A 17 8.66 -7.83 0.16
C LEU A 17 7.34 -7.34 -0.45
N VAL A 18 6.23 -7.71 0.17
CA VAL A 18 4.90 -7.19 -0.19
C VAL A 18 4.41 -6.28 0.93
N GLY A 19 3.97 -5.08 0.59
CA GLY A 19 3.51 -4.15 1.63
C GLY A 19 3.01 -2.82 1.08
N MET A 20 2.52 -2.00 1.98
CA MET A 20 2.13 -0.62 1.65
C MET A 20 3.34 0.23 1.26
N SER A 21 3.11 1.38 0.63
CA SER A 21 4.14 2.31 0.17
C SER A 21 5.24 2.58 1.21
N CYS A 22 4.87 2.85 2.46
CA CYS A 22 5.82 3.10 3.55
C CYS A 22 6.66 1.86 3.93
N GLN A 23 6.17 0.66 3.67
CA GLN A 23 6.89 -0.59 3.93
C GLN A 23 7.83 -0.93 2.76
N THR A 24 7.38 -0.76 1.53
CA THR A 24 8.17 -1.07 0.34
C THR A 24 9.31 -0.08 0.12
N SER A 25 9.19 1.16 0.58
CA SER A 25 10.28 2.15 0.55
C SER A 25 11.49 1.76 1.42
N ILE A 26 11.33 0.84 2.37
CA ILE A 26 12.41 0.38 3.25
C ILE A 26 13.52 -0.33 2.47
N ALA A 27 13.18 -1.17 1.50
CA ALA A 27 14.18 -1.95 0.76
C ALA A 27 15.17 -1.06 -0.01
N PRO A 28 14.77 -0.12 -0.87
CA PRO A 28 15.69 0.82 -1.52
C PRO A 28 16.53 1.65 -0.54
N VAL A 29 15.94 2.07 0.59
CA VAL A 29 16.69 2.79 1.62
C VAL A 29 17.78 1.93 2.22
N MET A 30 17.49 0.66 2.51
CA MET A 30 18.50 -0.27 3.02
C MET A 30 19.60 -0.54 2.00
N TRP A 31 19.28 -0.70 0.73
CA TRP A 31 20.26 -0.91 -0.34
C TRP A 31 21.18 0.31 -0.48
N ASN A 32 20.61 1.51 -0.54
CA ASN A 32 21.37 2.75 -0.66
C ASN A 32 22.29 3.02 0.54
N ARG A 33 21.85 2.62 1.74
CA ARG A 33 22.64 2.74 2.98
C ARG A 33 23.58 1.56 3.22
N LYS A 34 23.66 0.61 2.28
CA LYS A 34 24.49 -0.60 2.37
C LYS A 34 24.20 -1.46 3.61
N ILE A 35 22.95 -1.48 4.08
CA ILE A 35 22.50 -2.35 5.18
C ILE A 35 22.30 -3.77 4.63
N GLY A 36 23.40 -4.46 4.36
CA GLY A 36 23.38 -5.71 3.60
C GLY A 36 22.73 -6.90 4.32
N LYS A 37 22.83 -6.98 5.64
CA LYS A 37 22.31 -8.16 6.38
C LYS A 37 20.81 -8.36 6.21
N VAL A 38 20.03 -7.28 6.16
CA VAL A 38 18.57 -7.32 6.05
C VAL A 38 18.11 -7.01 4.62
N GLY A 39 18.74 -6.04 3.95
CA GLY A 39 18.35 -5.59 2.62
C GLY A 39 18.75 -6.54 1.49
N LYS A 40 19.92 -7.19 1.61
CA LYS A 40 20.47 -8.06 0.55
C LYS A 40 19.57 -9.23 0.13
N PRO A 41 18.86 -9.91 1.04
CA PRO A 41 17.95 -11.00 0.65
C PRO A 41 16.68 -10.51 -0.07
N ILE A 42 16.25 -9.26 0.11
CA ILE A 42 15.07 -8.73 -0.58
C ILE A 42 15.45 -8.51 -2.05
N LYS A 43 14.80 -9.23 -2.95
CA LYS A 43 15.04 -9.21 -4.38
C LYS A 43 13.90 -8.59 -5.18
N LEU A 44 12.69 -8.71 -4.69
CA LEU A 44 11.49 -8.19 -5.32
C LEU A 44 10.69 -7.37 -4.31
N ASN A 45 10.15 -6.28 -4.78
CA ASN A 45 9.37 -5.34 -3.98
C ASN A 45 8.01 -5.13 -4.64
N ILE A 46 6.94 -5.60 -3.99
CA ILE A 46 5.56 -5.42 -4.48
C ILE A 46 4.83 -4.45 -3.55
N GLY A 47 4.44 -3.31 -4.09
CA GLY A 47 3.79 -2.25 -3.34
C GLY A 47 2.28 -2.25 -3.50
N LEU A 48 1.57 -2.00 -2.42
CA LEU A 48 0.13 -1.81 -2.43
C LEU A 48 -0.20 -0.31 -2.48
N LEU A 49 -1.12 0.08 -3.35
CA LEU A 49 -1.66 1.44 -3.38
C LEU A 49 -2.32 1.75 -2.04
N CYS A 50 -1.89 2.81 -1.36
CA CYS A 50 -2.35 3.08 0.00
C CYS A 50 -2.51 4.57 0.28
N SER A 51 -3.72 5.00 0.63
CA SER A 51 -3.96 6.39 1.00
C SER A 51 -3.69 6.66 2.48
N LYS A 52 -4.04 5.74 3.38
CA LYS A 52 -3.82 5.83 4.82
C LYS A 52 -4.18 4.51 5.53
N SER A 53 -3.74 4.39 6.77
CA SER A 53 -4.15 3.35 7.72
C SER A 53 -4.75 4.00 8.95
N PHE A 54 -5.64 3.31 9.61
CA PHE A 54 -6.30 3.76 10.82
C PHE A 54 -5.72 3.06 12.05
N ASP A 55 -5.84 3.72 13.20
CA ASP A 55 -5.49 3.14 14.47
C ASP A 55 -6.55 2.10 14.90
N ASP A 56 -6.11 1.08 15.65
CA ASP A 56 -6.99 0.00 16.08
C ASP A 56 -8.08 0.48 17.06
N SER A 57 -7.79 1.54 17.81
CA SER A 57 -8.77 2.16 18.72
C SER A 57 -10.03 2.66 18.00
N MET A 58 -9.97 2.86 16.67
CA MET A 58 -11.14 3.19 15.87
C MET A 58 -12.26 2.15 16.01
N PHE A 59 -11.92 0.87 16.18
CA PHE A 59 -12.94 -0.19 16.37
C PHE A 59 -13.67 -0.02 17.69
N ASP A 60 -12.96 0.33 18.74
CA ASP A 60 -13.55 0.46 20.07
C ASP A 60 -14.28 1.83 20.23
N GLU A 61 -13.66 2.91 19.74
CA GLU A 61 -14.15 4.28 19.97
C GLU A 61 -15.21 4.72 18.95
N LEU A 62 -15.09 4.34 17.68
CA LEU A 62 -16.05 4.72 16.65
C LEU A 62 -17.04 3.58 16.34
N PHE A 63 -16.53 2.40 15.98
CA PHE A 63 -17.41 1.32 15.51
C PHE A 63 -18.27 0.79 16.63
N TRP A 64 -17.70 0.51 17.80
CA TRP A 64 -18.46 0.01 18.93
C TRP A 64 -19.31 1.12 19.60
N VAL A 65 -18.69 2.19 20.05
CA VAL A 65 -19.39 3.22 20.83
C VAL A 65 -20.49 3.93 20.04
N LYS A 66 -20.23 4.27 18.77
CA LYS A 66 -21.17 5.02 17.96
C LYS A 66 -22.13 4.16 17.16
N TYR A 67 -21.65 3.05 16.61
CA TYR A 67 -22.41 2.23 15.67
C TYR A 67 -22.85 0.88 16.24
N GLY A 68 -22.37 0.47 17.42
CA GLY A 68 -22.69 -0.81 18.03
C GLY A 68 -22.07 -2.01 17.29
N LEU A 69 -21.03 -1.79 16.47
CA LEU A 69 -20.41 -2.82 15.66
C LEU A 69 -19.16 -3.35 16.37
N HIS A 70 -19.26 -4.55 16.93
CA HIS A 70 -18.12 -5.20 17.60
C HIS A 70 -17.15 -5.78 16.57
N LYS A 71 -15.85 -5.52 16.72
CA LYS A 71 -14.82 -5.93 15.75
C LYS A 71 -14.81 -7.44 15.49
N ASP A 72 -15.07 -8.24 16.53
CA ASP A 72 -15.07 -9.69 16.41
C ASP A 72 -16.26 -10.23 15.61
N ASP A 73 -17.31 -9.43 15.41
CA ASP A 73 -18.50 -9.80 14.63
C ASP A 73 -18.39 -9.35 13.17
N ILE A 74 -17.32 -8.64 12.81
CA ILE A 74 -17.08 -8.22 11.43
C ILE A 74 -16.53 -9.42 10.62
N SER A 75 -17.18 -9.68 9.48
CA SER A 75 -16.73 -10.72 8.53
C SER A 75 -15.86 -10.17 7.41
N LYS A 76 -16.15 -8.93 6.95
CA LYS A 76 -15.45 -8.28 5.85
C LYS A 76 -15.52 -6.77 5.97
N MET A 77 -14.47 -6.10 5.54
CA MET A 77 -14.44 -4.65 5.38
C MET A 77 -13.88 -4.27 4.02
N ASN A 78 -14.35 -3.13 3.48
CA ASN A 78 -13.82 -2.53 2.27
C ASN A 78 -13.93 -1.00 2.36
N ILE A 79 -13.17 -0.29 1.53
CA ILE A 79 -13.25 1.17 1.41
C ILE A 79 -13.50 1.52 -0.05
N LYS A 80 -14.71 1.98 -0.34
CA LYS A 80 -15.10 2.46 -1.68
C LYS A 80 -15.91 3.75 -1.54
N GLY A 81 -15.23 4.87 -1.29
CA GLY A 81 -15.88 6.16 -0.98
C GLY A 81 -16.45 6.25 0.43
N VAL A 82 -16.94 5.14 0.95
CA VAL A 82 -17.38 4.92 2.33
C VAL A 82 -16.62 3.74 2.94
N PHE A 83 -16.67 3.60 4.24
CA PHE A 83 -16.18 2.41 4.92
C PHE A 83 -17.32 1.39 4.95
N GLN A 84 -17.17 0.31 4.20
CA GLN A 84 -18.16 -0.75 4.06
C GLN A 84 -17.84 -1.86 5.04
N VAL A 85 -18.83 -2.27 5.84
CA VAL A 85 -18.67 -3.28 6.90
C VAL A 85 -19.77 -4.34 6.74
N TRP A 86 -19.34 -5.59 6.59
CA TRP A 86 -20.24 -6.76 6.60
C TRP A 86 -20.06 -7.51 7.90
N MET A 87 -21.15 -7.77 8.59
CA MET A 87 -21.18 -8.50 9.85
C MET A 87 -21.33 -10.01 9.58
N LYS A 88 -20.93 -10.83 10.54
CA LYS A 88 -21.07 -12.30 10.47
C LYS A 88 -22.53 -12.77 10.44
N ASN A 89 -23.45 -11.96 10.99
CA ASN A 89 -24.89 -12.23 10.96
C ASN A 89 -25.56 -11.87 9.63
N GLY A 90 -24.79 -11.30 8.66
CA GLY A 90 -25.26 -10.88 7.35
C GLY A 90 -25.61 -9.39 7.22
N ASP A 91 -25.62 -8.65 8.31
CA ASP A 91 -25.89 -7.20 8.26
C ASP A 91 -24.79 -6.46 7.50
N TYR A 92 -25.18 -5.37 6.84
CA TYR A 92 -24.30 -4.48 6.10
C TYR A 92 -24.43 -3.05 6.61
N HIS A 93 -23.31 -2.38 6.82
CA HIS A 93 -23.23 -1.00 7.28
C HIS A 93 -22.28 -0.18 6.42
N GLU A 94 -22.62 1.10 6.24
CA GLU A 94 -21.73 2.09 5.64
C GLU A 94 -21.40 3.17 6.66
N ILE A 95 -20.11 3.42 6.87
CA ILE A 95 -19.61 4.48 7.74
C ILE A 95 -18.94 5.54 6.88
N ASN A 96 -19.28 6.80 7.11
CA ASN A 96 -18.68 7.90 6.40
C ASN A 96 -17.16 7.92 6.67
N LEU A 97 -16.36 7.80 5.60
CA LEU A 97 -14.91 7.75 5.72
C LEU A 97 -14.31 9.00 6.40
N LYS A 98 -14.98 10.16 6.30
CA LYS A 98 -14.53 11.38 6.98
C LYS A 98 -14.55 11.23 8.51
N GLU A 99 -15.47 10.46 9.04
CA GLU A 99 -15.55 10.20 10.49
C GLU A 99 -14.35 9.37 10.96
N CYS A 100 -13.86 8.46 10.14
CA CYS A 100 -12.70 7.64 10.45
C CYS A 100 -11.37 8.44 10.46
N HIS A 101 -11.36 9.65 9.91
CA HIS A 101 -10.13 10.44 9.77
C HIS A 101 -9.48 10.82 11.10
N ALA A 102 -10.25 10.92 12.19
CA ALA A 102 -9.71 11.21 13.52
C ALA A 102 -8.75 10.10 14.01
N TRP A 103 -8.93 8.88 13.52
CA TRP A 103 -8.08 7.71 13.82
C TRP A 103 -7.03 7.43 12.76
N THR A 104 -6.79 8.35 11.82
CA THR A 104 -5.69 8.19 10.87
C THR A 104 -4.37 8.13 11.63
N ARG A 105 -3.56 7.09 11.39
CA ARG A 105 -2.23 7.00 11.99
C ARG A 105 -1.40 8.21 11.65
N GLU A 106 -0.73 8.77 12.63
CA GLU A 106 0.03 10.02 12.49
C GLU A 106 1.00 9.99 11.31
N GLY A 107 1.77 8.92 11.15
CA GLY A 107 2.68 8.76 10.01
C GLY A 107 2.00 8.83 8.64
N CYS A 108 0.71 8.46 8.54
CA CYS A 108 -0.04 8.54 7.29
C CYS A 108 -0.40 9.97 6.90
N ASN A 109 -0.47 10.89 7.86
CA ASN A 109 -0.73 12.31 7.60
C ASN A 109 0.45 13.00 6.90
N HIS A 110 1.64 12.41 6.99
CA HIS A 110 2.88 12.91 6.40
C HIS A 110 3.40 12.01 5.25
N CYS A 111 2.69 10.93 4.91
CA CYS A 111 3.12 10.00 3.88
C CYS A 111 2.90 10.57 2.47
N PRO A 112 3.95 10.81 1.67
CA PRO A 112 3.84 11.41 0.35
C PRO A 112 3.54 10.40 -0.75
N ASP A 113 3.60 9.10 -0.44
CA ASP A 113 3.58 8.03 -1.45
C ASP A 113 2.29 7.21 -1.37
N PHE A 114 1.35 7.51 -2.27
CA PHE A 114 0.15 6.71 -2.47
C PHE A 114 0.41 5.48 -3.32
N ALA A 115 1.27 5.63 -4.34
CA ALA A 115 1.37 4.70 -5.46
C ALA A 115 2.48 3.65 -5.29
N ALA A 116 3.12 3.57 -4.11
CA ALA A 116 4.26 2.70 -3.83
C ALA A 116 5.39 2.85 -4.87
N GLU A 117 5.83 4.09 -5.08
CA GLU A 117 6.76 4.47 -6.16
C GLU A 117 8.14 3.82 -6.07
N HIS A 118 8.48 3.27 -4.90
CA HIS A 118 9.74 2.59 -4.65
C HIS A 118 9.68 1.06 -4.86
N ALA A 119 8.52 0.54 -5.26
CA ALA A 119 8.36 -0.89 -5.55
C ALA A 119 8.74 -1.22 -7.00
N ASP A 120 9.04 -2.49 -7.27
CA ASP A 120 9.22 -3.01 -8.64
C ASP A 120 7.88 -3.11 -9.37
N ILE A 121 6.85 -3.51 -8.62
CA ILE A 121 5.46 -3.61 -9.07
C ILE A 121 4.58 -2.95 -8.01
N SER A 122 3.68 -2.07 -8.43
CA SER A 122 2.65 -1.50 -7.54
C SER A 122 1.28 -1.96 -7.99
N THR A 123 0.40 -2.31 -7.03
CA THR A 123 -0.91 -2.85 -7.36
C THR A 123 -1.98 -2.39 -6.38
N GLY A 124 -3.23 -2.28 -6.83
CA GLY A 124 -4.36 -1.95 -5.97
C GLY A 124 -5.70 -1.96 -6.69
N GLY A 125 -6.75 -2.31 -5.95
CA GLY A 125 -8.12 -2.25 -6.44
C GLY A 125 -8.60 -0.80 -6.54
N ILE A 126 -8.49 -0.19 -7.72
CA ILE A 126 -8.87 1.19 -8.00
C ILE A 126 -9.54 1.24 -9.37
N GLY A 127 -10.52 2.13 -9.53
CA GLY A 127 -11.28 2.27 -10.76
C GLY A 127 -12.67 1.61 -10.69
N GLU A 128 -13.32 1.47 -11.85
CA GLU A 128 -14.69 0.97 -11.94
C GLU A 128 -14.76 -0.55 -12.13
N LEU A 129 -13.70 -1.14 -12.63
CA LEU A 129 -13.62 -2.57 -12.93
C LEU A 129 -13.32 -3.39 -11.66
N THR A 130 -14.37 -3.84 -11.01
CA THR A 130 -14.29 -4.46 -9.66
C THR A 130 -13.55 -5.79 -9.63
N ASP A 131 -13.47 -6.51 -10.77
CA ASP A 131 -12.82 -7.81 -10.88
C ASP A 131 -11.36 -7.69 -11.35
N TRP A 132 -10.90 -6.47 -11.56
CA TRP A 132 -9.54 -6.18 -12.01
C TRP A 132 -8.76 -5.36 -11.00
N THR A 133 -7.46 -5.51 -11.04
CA THR A 133 -6.54 -4.80 -10.17
C THR A 133 -5.58 -3.98 -11.01
N LEU A 134 -5.59 -2.65 -10.83
CA LEU A 134 -4.62 -1.79 -11.49
C LEU A 134 -3.19 -2.16 -11.04
N THR A 135 -2.32 -2.41 -12.01
CA THR A 135 -0.93 -2.77 -11.77
C THR A 135 -0.01 -1.85 -12.54
N VAL A 136 0.98 -1.26 -11.84
CA VAL A 136 2.00 -0.41 -12.42
C VAL A 136 3.35 -1.12 -12.32
N VAL A 137 3.95 -1.44 -13.45
CA VAL A 137 5.29 -2.05 -13.54
C VAL A 137 6.33 -0.94 -13.63
N ARG A 138 7.30 -0.93 -12.72
CA ARG A 138 8.23 0.21 -12.55
C ARG A 138 9.69 -0.11 -12.89
N THR A 139 10.08 -1.38 -12.81
CA THR A 139 11.46 -1.81 -13.07
C THR A 139 11.50 -2.93 -14.09
N ASP A 140 12.69 -3.17 -14.66
CA ASP A 140 12.90 -4.29 -15.58
C ASP A 140 12.69 -5.64 -14.90
N LEU A 141 13.04 -5.76 -13.61
CA LEU A 141 12.72 -6.95 -12.83
C LEU A 141 11.22 -7.17 -12.72
N GLY A 142 10.47 -6.12 -12.36
CA GLY A 142 9.01 -6.18 -12.32
C GLY A 142 8.41 -6.59 -13.65
N ARG A 143 8.92 -6.04 -14.74
CA ARG A 143 8.51 -6.38 -16.11
C ARG A 143 8.75 -7.86 -16.42
N ALA A 144 9.96 -8.35 -16.19
CA ALA A 144 10.30 -9.75 -16.44
C ALA A 144 9.42 -10.73 -15.67
N ILE A 145 9.06 -10.38 -14.43
CA ILE A 145 8.16 -11.20 -13.59
C ILE A 145 6.75 -11.22 -14.16
N ILE A 146 6.18 -10.06 -14.51
CA ILE A 146 4.83 -9.99 -15.08
C ILE A 146 4.77 -10.76 -16.40
N GLU A 147 5.77 -10.59 -17.28
CA GLU A 147 5.83 -11.32 -18.56
C GLU A 147 5.92 -12.85 -18.37
N ALA A 148 6.70 -13.29 -17.37
CA ALA A 148 6.76 -14.72 -17.02
C ALA A 148 5.42 -15.24 -16.50
N MET A 149 4.75 -14.50 -15.64
CA MET A 149 3.43 -14.89 -15.10
C MET A 149 2.35 -14.94 -16.19
N ILE A 150 2.38 -14.03 -17.16
CA ILE A 150 1.49 -14.07 -18.33
C ILE A 150 1.78 -15.32 -19.16
N LYS A 151 3.06 -15.59 -19.46
CA LYS A 151 3.48 -16.75 -20.25
C LYS A 151 3.06 -18.07 -19.60
N ASP A 152 3.14 -18.15 -18.27
CA ASP A 152 2.79 -19.34 -17.50
C ASP A 152 1.26 -19.46 -17.25
N GLY A 153 0.47 -18.47 -17.72
CA GLY A 153 -0.98 -18.45 -17.51
C GLY A 153 -1.40 -18.23 -16.05
N ALA A 154 -0.48 -17.71 -15.21
CA ALA A 154 -0.74 -17.46 -13.78
C ALA A 154 -1.58 -16.19 -13.56
N ILE A 155 -1.54 -15.26 -14.50
CA ILE A 155 -2.35 -14.04 -14.49
C ILE A 155 -2.91 -13.77 -15.88
N GLU A 156 -4.08 -13.12 -15.92
CA GLU A 156 -4.66 -12.49 -17.08
C GLU A 156 -4.42 -10.98 -16.99
N THR A 157 -4.10 -10.35 -18.11
CA THR A 157 -3.85 -8.91 -18.17
C THR A 157 -4.61 -8.25 -19.30
N ARG A 158 -4.87 -6.95 -19.13
CA ARG A 158 -5.45 -6.09 -20.16
C ARG A 158 -4.78 -4.72 -20.11
N PRO A 159 -4.82 -3.94 -21.18
CA PRO A 159 -4.27 -2.61 -21.21
C PRO A 159 -4.87 -1.72 -20.11
N GLY A 160 -4.03 -0.90 -19.45
CA GLY A 160 -4.52 0.06 -18.46
C GLY A 160 -5.45 1.12 -19.06
N ASP A 161 -5.32 1.40 -20.35
CA ASP A 161 -6.17 2.36 -21.08
C ASP A 161 -7.63 1.90 -21.22
N ASP A 162 -7.94 0.64 -20.92
CA ASP A 162 -9.31 0.14 -20.84
C ASP A 162 -10.07 0.70 -19.62
N ASP A 163 -9.35 1.20 -18.61
CA ASP A 163 -9.92 1.94 -17.47
C ASP A 163 -9.14 3.24 -17.22
N PRO A 164 -9.32 4.27 -18.07
CA PRO A 164 -8.65 5.56 -17.91
C PRO A 164 -9.04 6.26 -16.60
N GLY A 165 -10.22 5.94 -16.04
CA GLY A 165 -10.66 6.44 -14.75
C GLY A 165 -9.79 5.94 -13.60
N ALA A 166 -9.36 4.69 -13.62
CA ALA A 166 -8.44 4.13 -12.62
C ALA A 166 -7.08 4.84 -12.66
N ILE A 167 -6.54 5.07 -13.86
CA ILE A 167 -5.27 5.78 -14.04
C ILE A 167 -5.38 7.22 -13.52
N ALA A 168 -6.42 7.95 -13.93
CA ALA A 168 -6.63 9.33 -13.52
C ALA A 168 -6.82 9.45 -11.99
N LEU A 169 -7.56 8.52 -11.38
CA LEU A 169 -7.76 8.49 -9.93
C LEU A 169 -6.46 8.18 -9.18
N MET A 170 -5.67 7.22 -9.67
CA MET A 170 -4.36 6.91 -9.09
C MET A 170 -3.44 8.13 -9.13
N GLN A 171 -3.35 8.81 -10.28
CA GLN A 171 -2.53 10.01 -10.43
C GLN A 171 -2.98 11.13 -9.48
N LYS A 172 -4.30 11.39 -9.40
CA LYS A 172 -4.88 12.39 -8.50
C LYS A 172 -4.55 12.09 -7.03
N LEU A 173 -4.67 10.82 -6.59
CA LEU A 173 -4.38 10.42 -5.22
C LEU A 173 -2.88 10.48 -4.93
N ALA A 174 -2.03 10.12 -5.88
CA ALA A 174 -0.58 10.25 -5.77
C ALA A 174 -0.16 11.72 -5.61
N GLN A 175 -0.68 12.62 -6.45
CA GLN A 175 -0.43 14.06 -6.33
C GLN A 175 -0.90 14.61 -4.97
N LYS A 176 -2.13 14.26 -4.55
CA LYS A 176 -2.66 14.66 -3.25
C LYS A 176 -1.80 14.16 -2.09
N SER A 177 -1.25 12.95 -2.17
CA SER A 177 -0.39 12.42 -1.12
C SER A 177 0.93 13.18 -1.02
N ARG A 178 1.49 13.64 -2.13
CA ARG A 178 2.72 14.43 -2.13
C ARG A 178 2.59 15.75 -1.37
N THR A 179 1.41 16.36 -1.31
CA THR A 179 1.18 17.59 -0.54
C THR A 179 1.21 17.37 0.98
N ARG A 180 1.24 16.12 1.44
CA ARG A 180 1.38 15.79 2.87
C ARG A 180 2.82 15.85 3.36
N TRP A 181 3.80 15.84 2.44
CA TRP A 181 5.20 15.91 2.81
C TRP A 181 5.53 17.27 3.39
N PRO A 182 5.98 17.36 4.64
CA PRO A 182 6.25 18.65 5.26
C PRO A 182 7.51 19.29 4.66
N GLU A 183 7.44 20.60 4.40
CA GLU A 183 8.54 21.37 3.78
C GLU A 183 9.85 21.23 4.58
N TRP A 184 9.78 21.26 5.91
CA TRP A 184 10.95 21.10 6.77
C TRP A 184 11.68 19.78 6.57
N ALA A 185 11.02 18.75 6.09
CA ALA A 185 11.63 17.44 5.82
C ALA A 185 12.59 17.49 4.62
N ASN A 186 12.41 18.42 3.70
CA ASN A 186 13.31 18.65 2.58
C ASN A 186 14.66 19.23 3.02
N GLU A 187 14.68 19.95 4.12
CA GLU A 187 15.85 20.60 4.70
C GLU A 187 16.63 19.69 5.64
N SER A 188 16.06 18.54 6.01
CA SER A 188 16.69 17.62 6.97
C SER A 188 17.67 16.66 6.27
N PRO A 189 18.99 16.83 6.46
CA PRO A 189 19.99 15.92 5.89
C PRO A 189 19.91 14.50 6.47
N ARG A 190 19.16 14.30 7.55
CA ARG A 190 19.01 12.98 8.21
C ARG A 190 18.02 12.06 7.55
N LEU A 191 17.04 12.60 6.84
CA LEU A 191 16.00 11.77 6.22
C LEU A 191 16.46 11.08 4.94
N GLY A 192 17.51 11.59 4.27
CA GLY A 192 18.21 10.94 3.15
C GLY A 192 17.28 10.43 2.04
N LEU A 193 16.06 10.95 1.98
CA LEU A 193 15.15 10.67 0.89
C LEU A 193 15.66 11.44 -0.33
N PRO A 194 15.73 10.80 -1.50
CA PRO A 194 16.12 11.50 -2.70
C PRO A 194 15.08 12.60 -2.96
N THR A 195 15.48 13.86 -2.75
CA THR A 195 14.74 14.98 -3.33
C THR A 195 14.75 14.75 -4.82
N LYS A 196 13.61 14.43 -5.42
CA LYS A 196 13.50 14.49 -6.88
C LYS A 196 13.81 15.95 -7.25
N LYS A 197 14.98 16.16 -7.79
CA LYS A 197 15.24 17.38 -8.54
C LYS A 197 14.22 17.42 -9.67
N SER A 198 13.39 18.46 -9.65
CA SER A 198 12.46 18.82 -10.71
C SER A 198 13.11 18.81 -12.08
#